data_c10769c3dcae8b8757309f631a219d68
#
_entry.id   c10769c3dcae8b8757309f631a219d68
#
_cell.length_a   1.000
_cell.length_b   1.000
_cell.length_c   1.000
_cell.angle_alpha   90.00
_cell.angle_beta   90.00
_cell.angle_gamma   90.00
#
_symmetry.space_group_name_H-M   'P 1'
#
loop_
_entity.id
_entity.type
_entity.pdbx_description
1 polymer ?
#
loop_
_entity_poly.entity_id
_entity_poly.type
_entity_poly.pdbx_seq_one_letter_code
_entity_poly.pdbx_strand_id
1 'polypeptide(L)'
;MFALTVKRIGRPSHHAVLPIVEAEERFVLPRPLRRVTRFLISLCSGRIHIPAHTGTVSALAFLAATGLYGMSLGGHTEAVAQATTTAAGFAIEDVKVSGNSETSEIEILQLIGLDGTTSLVALDVDAARQKIAHLPWVESVEVRKVYPKTIEVKLKERQAYAIWQHGQELSLIEKNGSVIAPLRDNKFSSLPLVVGRDAEMAAASLDDAFSKWPDVKARVKAYVWISGRRWDLHMDNGVVVKLPEDGIDQALATLSKFDKQQQLLERDIAAVDLRLPDRTAIQLTPEAAVRRQAAVTERTKELKKAGQSI
;
A
#
# COMPACT_ATOMS: atom_id res chain seq x y z
N MET A 1 -52.72 -38.27 -80.37
CA MET A 1 -53.44 -38.22 -81.66
C MET A 1 -53.52 -36.78 -82.11
N PHE A 2 -53.12 -36.54 -83.36
CA PHE A 2 -53.12 -35.30 -84.17
C PHE A 2 -52.01 -34.26 -83.75
N ALA A 3 -50.95 -34.18 -84.45
CA ALA A 3 -50.56 -33.99 -85.86
C ALA A 3 -50.64 -32.53 -86.31
N LEU A 4 -49.43 -32.03 -86.57
CA LEU A 4 -48.95 -31.22 -87.73
C LEU A 4 -49.63 -29.90 -88.07
N THR A 5 -48.84 -28.82 -88.26
CA THR A 5 -48.49 -28.41 -89.63
C THR A 5 -47.39 -27.34 -89.64
N VAL A 6 -46.35 -27.61 -90.39
CA VAL A 6 -45.26 -26.71 -90.81
C VAL A 6 -45.78 -25.74 -91.85
N LYS A 7 -45.42 -24.47 -91.78
CA LYS A 7 -45.41 -23.61 -92.94
C LYS A 7 -44.12 -22.77 -92.96
N ARG A 8 -43.23 -23.18 -93.87
CA ARG A 8 -42.10 -22.40 -94.40
C ARG A 8 -42.63 -21.34 -95.34
N ILE A 9 -42.18 -20.10 -95.20
CA ILE A 9 -42.09 -19.10 -96.25
C ILE A 9 -40.90 -18.18 -96.08
N GLY A 10 -39.95 -18.28 -96.92
CA GLY A 10 -39.27 -17.29 -97.73
C GLY A 10 -38.44 -16.24 -97.10
N ARG A 11 -37.14 -16.34 -97.31
CA ARG A 11 -36.17 -15.17 -97.21
C ARG A 11 -36.50 -14.13 -98.28
N PRO A 12 -36.20 -12.85 -97.96
CA PRO A 12 -35.24 -12.15 -98.80
C PRO A 12 -34.13 -11.44 -97.96
N SER A 13 -32.97 -11.42 -98.58
CA SER A 13 -31.75 -10.74 -98.19
C SER A 13 -31.85 -9.25 -98.38
N HIS A 14 -31.67 -8.51 -97.33
CA HIS A 14 -31.21 -7.12 -97.45
C HIS A 14 -30.11 -6.83 -96.40
N HIS A 15 -28.91 -6.60 -96.96
CA HIS A 15 -27.81 -6.01 -96.19
C HIS A 15 -28.19 -4.61 -95.76
N ALA A 16 -28.51 -4.43 -94.49
CA ALA A 16 -28.58 -3.14 -93.89
C ALA A 16 -27.31 -2.98 -93.05
N VAL A 17 -26.41 -2.04 -93.45
CA VAL A 17 -25.29 -1.60 -92.66
C VAL A 17 -25.85 -0.86 -91.46
N LEU A 18 -25.69 -1.40 -90.24
CA LEU A 18 -26.02 -0.73 -89.04
C LEU A 18 -24.90 0.28 -88.69
N PRO A 19 -25.23 1.50 -88.34
CA PRO A 19 -24.22 2.48 -87.87
C PRO A 19 -23.57 1.97 -86.58
N ILE A 20 -22.25 2.11 -86.50
CA ILE A 20 -21.47 1.90 -85.30
C ILE A 20 -21.90 2.96 -84.30
N VAL A 21 -22.69 2.56 -83.29
CA VAL A 21 -22.99 3.43 -82.15
C VAL A 21 -21.74 3.36 -81.26
N GLU A 22 -21.00 4.45 -81.20
CA GLU A 22 -19.94 4.67 -80.23
C GLU A 22 -20.49 4.32 -78.82
N ALA A 23 -19.81 3.40 -78.14
CA ALA A 23 -20.16 3.01 -76.78
C ALA A 23 -19.79 4.19 -75.87
N GLU A 24 -20.77 5.00 -75.45
CA GLU A 24 -20.59 5.93 -74.34
C GLU A 24 -19.99 5.17 -73.17
N GLU A 25 -18.81 5.61 -72.71
CA GLU A 25 -18.18 5.09 -71.49
C GLU A 25 -19.12 5.31 -70.33
N ARG A 26 -19.93 4.31 -70.01
CA ARG A 26 -20.76 4.35 -68.80
C ARG A 26 -19.86 4.16 -67.61
N PHE A 27 -19.65 5.18 -66.82
CA PHE A 27 -18.96 5.16 -65.54
C PHE A 27 -19.61 4.12 -64.65
N VAL A 28 -18.94 2.99 -64.48
CA VAL A 28 -19.44 1.84 -63.67
C VAL A 28 -18.90 1.98 -62.27
N LEU A 29 -19.75 2.42 -61.33
CA LEU A 29 -19.37 2.50 -59.91
C LEU A 29 -18.89 1.16 -59.37
N PRO A 30 -17.89 1.14 -58.48
CA PRO A 30 -17.43 -0.06 -57.76
C PRO A 30 -18.57 -0.73 -57.01
N ARG A 31 -18.50 -2.04 -56.94
CA ARG A 31 -19.57 -2.89 -56.33
C ARG A 31 -20.09 -2.42 -54.97
N PRO A 32 -19.25 -1.97 -53.97
CA PRO A 32 -19.77 -1.48 -52.68
C PRO A 32 -20.60 -0.21 -52.82
N LEU A 33 -20.20 0.72 -53.70
CA LEU A 33 -20.89 2.01 -53.93
C LEU A 33 -22.24 1.82 -54.64
N ARG A 34 -22.40 0.80 -55.46
CA ARG A 34 -23.68 0.51 -56.13
C ARG A 34 -24.82 0.17 -55.16
N ARG A 35 -24.50 -0.43 -54.01
CA ARG A 35 -25.53 -0.72 -52.99
C ARG A 35 -26.01 0.58 -52.32
N VAL A 36 -25.09 1.44 -51.99
CA VAL A 36 -25.38 2.74 -51.34
C VAL A 36 -26.15 3.69 -52.30
N THR A 37 -25.71 3.78 -53.60
CA THR A 37 -26.39 4.63 -54.59
C THR A 37 -27.78 4.10 -54.94
N ARG A 38 -27.98 2.80 -55.06
CA ARG A 38 -29.32 2.20 -55.23
C ARG A 38 -30.25 2.45 -54.05
N PHE A 39 -29.70 2.39 -52.82
CA PHE A 39 -30.46 2.69 -51.61
C PHE A 39 -30.86 4.17 -51.60
N LEU A 40 -29.93 5.09 -51.87
CA LEU A 40 -30.22 6.51 -51.99
C LEU A 40 -31.25 6.86 -53.09
N ILE A 41 -31.10 6.26 -54.27
CA ILE A 41 -32.08 6.44 -55.38
C ILE A 41 -33.46 5.88 -55.01
N SER A 42 -33.53 4.74 -54.32
CA SER A 42 -34.81 4.16 -53.87
C SER A 42 -35.44 5.02 -52.75
N LEU A 43 -34.64 5.69 -51.94
CA LEU A 43 -35.09 6.65 -50.92
C LEU A 43 -35.68 7.87 -51.56
N CYS A 44 -34.95 8.49 -52.53
CA CYS A 44 -35.40 9.69 -53.26
C CYS A 44 -36.57 9.44 -54.20
N SER A 45 -36.74 8.18 -54.69
CA SER A 45 -37.84 7.82 -55.63
C SER A 45 -39.14 7.43 -54.93
N GLY A 46 -39.25 7.54 -53.61
CA GLY A 46 -40.45 7.25 -52.83
C GLY A 46 -40.88 5.80 -52.82
N ARG A 47 -40.00 4.86 -53.25
CA ARG A 47 -40.32 3.41 -53.32
C ARG A 47 -40.21 2.67 -51.98
N ILE A 48 -39.61 3.35 -50.96
CA ILE A 48 -39.50 2.81 -49.62
C ILE A 48 -40.60 3.44 -48.77
N HIS A 49 -41.46 2.62 -48.21
CA HIS A 49 -42.46 3.12 -47.26
C HIS A 49 -41.77 3.45 -45.97
N ILE A 50 -41.56 4.74 -45.68
CA ILE A 50 -40.94 5.24 -44.47
C ILE A 50 -42.05 5.36 -43.41
N PRO A 51 -41.98 4.65 -42.26
CA PRO A 51 -42.96 4.80 -41.20
C PRO A 51 -42.99 6.28 -40.71
N ALA A 52 -44.20 6.76 -40.39
CA ALA A 52 -44.44 8.19 -40.07
C ALA A 52 -43.49 8.77 -38.97
N HIS A 53 -42.93 7.90 -38.09
CA HIS A 53 -42.04 8.36 -36.98
C HIS A 53 -40.53 8.11 -37.22
N THR A 54 -40.14 7.63 -38.40
CA THR A 54 -38.72 7.34 -38.69
C THR A 54 -37.85 8.59 -38.63
N GLY A 55 -38.33 9.75 -39.09
CA GLY A 55 -37.63 11.02 -39.03
C GLY A 55 -37.39 11.48 -37.57
N THR A 56 -38.39 11.36 -36.72
CA THR A 56 -38.28 11.76 -35.29
C THR A 56 -37.38 10.83 -34.54
N VAL A 57 -37.46 9.49 -34.77
CA VAL A 57 -36.59 8.49 -34.16
C VAL A 57 -35.13 8.73 -34.58
N SER A 58 -34.88 8.98 -35.87
CA SER A 58 -33.53 9.26 -36.40
C SER A 58 -32.94 10.55 -35.83
N ALA A 59 -33.75 11.60 -35.72
CA ALA A 59 -33.34 12.87 -35.13
C ALA A 59 -32.98 12.71 -33.64
N LEU A 60 -33.82 11.97 -32.88
CA LEU A 60 -33.54 11.65 -31.45
C LEU A 60 -32.28 10.77 -31.30
N ALA A 61 -32.11 9.76 -32.15
CA ALA A 61 -30.91 8.93 -32.14
C ALA A 61 -29.63 9.73 -32.47
N PHE A 62 -29.74 10.65 -33.45
CA PHE A 62 -28.62 11.54 -33.78
C PHE A 62 -28.27 12.52 -32.65
N LEU A 63 -29.27 13.13 -32.02
CA LEU A 63 -29.07 14.00 -30.85
C LEU A 63 -28.49 13.23 -29.67
N ALA A 64 -28.97 12.02 -29.42
CA ALA A 64 -28.41 11.15 -28.38
C ALA A 64 -26.93 10.77 -28.68
N ALA A 65 -26.64 10.39 -29.92
CA ALA A 65 -25.28 10.05 -30.33
C ALA A 65 -24.31 11.24 -30.26
N THR A 66 -24.74 12.40 -30.73
CA THR A 66 -23.94 13.64 -30.66
C THR A 66 -23.77 14.11 -29.20
N GLY A 67 -24.81 14.00 -28.39
CA GLY A 67 -24.74 14.26 -26.94
C GLY A 67 -23.75 13.38 -26.24
N LEU A 68 -23.81 12.05 -26.41
CA LEU A 68 -22.87 11.07 -25.87
C LEU A 68 -21.43 11.33 -26.35
N TYR A 69 -21.26 11.63 -27.64
CA TYR A 69 -19.95 11.94 -28.20
C TYR A 69 -19.37 13.24 -27.62
N GLY A 70 -20.21 14.30 -27.51
CA GLY A 70 -19.81 15.54 -26.88
C GLY A 70 -19.43 15.38 -25.39
N MET A 71 -20.19 14.55 -24.66
CA MET A 71 -19.88 14.22 -23.26
C MET A 71 -18.55 13.47 -23.13
N SER A 72 -18.26 12.53 -24.04
CA SER A 72 -17.01 11.77 -24.02
C SER A 72 -15.79 12.64 -24.32
N LEU A 73 -15.90 13.57 -25.27
CA LEU A 73 -14.84 14.55 -25.59
C LEU A 73 -14.65 15.61 -24.50
N GLY A 74 -15.73 16.02 -23.84
CA GLY A 74 -15.71 17.02 -22.78
C GLY A 74 -15.31 16.48 -21.40
N GLY A 75 -15.09 15.19 -21.25
CA GLY A 75 -14.75 14.58 -19.94
C GLY A 75 -15.89 14.58 -18.92
N HIS A 76 -17.13 14.88 -19.34
CA HIS A 76 -18.29 15.01 -18.44
C HIS A 76 -19.04 13.69 -18.21
N THR A 77 -18.56 12.57 -18.75
CA THR A 77 -19.21 11.25 -18.63
C THR A 77 -19.35 10.81 -17.18
N GLU A 78 -18.31 11.04 -16.37
CA GLU A 78 -18.33 10.70 -14.94
C GLU A 78 -19.35 11.55 -14.18
N ALA A 79 -19.38 12.85 -14.40
CA ALA A 79 -20.31 13.76 -13.73
C ALA A 79 -21.77 13.41 -14.02
N VAL A 80 -22.09 13.06 -15.28
CA VAL A 80 -23.47 12.66 -15.65
C VAL A 80 -23.81 11.28 -15.10
N ALA A 81 -22.88 10.34 -15.15
CA ALA A 81 -23.07 9.03 -14.52
C ALA A 81 -23.30 9.17 -13.00
N GLN A 82 -22.54 10.03 -12.36
CA GLN A 82 -22.67 10.35 -10.92
C GLN A 82 -24.04 10.96 -10.61
N ALA A 83 -24.44 11.99 -11.34
CA ALA A 83 -25.72 12.67 -11.13
C ALA A 83 -26.93 11.73 -11.37
N THR A 84 -26.89 10.91 -12.41
CA THR A 84 -27.98 9.97 -12.73
C THR A 84 -28.09 8.84 -11.72
N THR A 85 -26.97 8.26 -11.28
CA THR A 85 -26.95 7.19 -10.28
C THR A 85 -27.29 7.71 -8.89
N THR A 86 -26.89 8.93 -8.52
CA THR A 86 -27.29 9.58 -7.29
C THR A 86 -28.82 9.82 -7.26
N ALA A 87 -29.38 10.33 -8.36
CA ALA A 87 -30.83 10.52 -8.50
C ALA A 87 -31.61 9.18 -8.43
N ALA A 88 -30.99 8.08 -8.88
CA ALA A 88 -31.55 6.74 -8.78
C ALA A 88 -31.47 6.11 -7.36
N GLY A 89 -30.93 6.85 -6.36
CA GLY A 89 -30.87 6.43 -4.97
C GLY A 89 -29.60 5.69 -4.57
N PHE A 90 -28.52 5.80 -5.37
CA PHE A 90 -27.19 5.24 -5.05
C PHE A 90 -26.22 6.28 -4.50
N ALA A 91 -26.72 7.36 -3.93
CA ALA A 91 -25.89 8.29 -3.16
C ALA A 91 -25.28 7.59 -1.96
N ILE A 92 -24.01 7.86 -1.67
CA ILE A 92 -23.35 7.35 -0.47
C ILE A 92 -23.89 8.12 0.73
N GLU A 93 -24.54 7.43 1.65
CA GLU A 93 -25.12 8.00 2.87
C GLU A 93 -24.33 7.57 4.12
N ASP A 94 -23.67 6.40 4.06
CA ASP A 94 -23.00 5.83 5.22
C ASP A 94 -21.61 5.28 4.83
N VAL A 95 -20.63 5.54 5.69
CA VAL A 95 -19.26 4.98 5.55
C VAL A 95 -18.89 4.33 6.87
N LYS A 96 -18.70 3.03 6.84
CA LYS A 96 -18.29 2.26 8.01
C LYS A 96 -16.80 2.00 7.95
N VAL A 97 -16.06 2.69 8.82
CA VAL A 97 -14.62 2.46 8.99
C VAL A 97 -14.41 1.54 10.20
N SER A 98 -13.53 0.56 10.06
CA SER A 98 -13.18 -0.36 11.13
C SER A 98 -11.71 -0.73 11.09
N GLY A 99 -11.11 -1.01 12.28
CA GLY A 99 -9.70 -1.37 12.41
C GLY A 99 -8.76 -0.17 12.45
N ASN A 100 -9.28 1.06 12.44
CA ASN A 100 -8.52 2.28 12.64
C ASN A 100 -8.36 2.58 14.13
N SER A 101 -7.14 2.87 14.56
CA SER A 101 -6.77 3.28 15.91
C SER A 101 -5.92 4.54 15.88
N GLU A 102 -4.96 4.57 14.97
CA GLU A 102 -4.02 5.67 14.74
C GLU A 102 -4.43 6.54 13.55
N THR A 103 -5.11 5.95 12.59
CA THR A 103 -5.57 6.64 11.38
C THR A 103 -6.91 7.33 11.65
N SER A 104 -6.99 8.62 11.34
CA SER A 104 -8.22 9.37 11.51
C SER A 104 -9.28 8.94 10.49
N GLU A 105 -10.50 8.69 10.97
CA GLU A 105 -11.66 8.43 10.09
C GLU A 105 -11.90 9.58 9.12
N ILE A 106 -11.73 10.83 9.57
CA ILE A 106 -11.88 12.02 8.75
C ILE A 106 -10.87 12.04 7.60
N GLU A 107 -9.64 11.66 7.86
CA GLU A 107 -8.59 11.56 6.83
C GLU A 107 -8.94 10.52 5.77
N ILE A 108 -9.47 9.36 6.19
CA ILE A 108 -9.94 8.31 5.29
C ILE A 108 -11.07 8.81 4.41
N LEU A 109 -12.08 9.50 5.00
CA LEU A 109 -13.21 10.06 4.27
C LEU A 109 -12.77 11.09 3.22
N GLN A 110 -11.82 11.95 3.57
CA GLN A 110 -11.26 12.94 2.65
C GLN A 110 -10.51 12.28 1.48
N LEU A 111 -9.75 11.21 1.74
CA LEU A 111 -9.03 10.48 0.68
C LEU A 111 -9.95 9.76 -0.29
N ILE A 112 -11.09 9.26 0.19
CA ILE A 112 -12.13 8.65 -0.67
C ILE A 112 -12.77 9.73 -1.57
N GLY A 113 -12.73 11.01 -1.17
CA GLY A 113 -13.26 12.10 -1.96
C GLY A 113 -14.78 12.19 -1.90
N LEU A 114 -15.36 11.97 -0.71
CA LEU A 114 -16.80 12.06 -0.49
C LEU A 114 -17.19 13.53 -0.32
N ASP A 115 -17.85 14.08 -1.33
CA ASP A 115 -18.39 15.46 -1.36
C ASP A 115 -19.90 15.53 -1.07
N GLY A 116 -20.51 14.42 -0.64
CA GLY A 116 -21.94 14.29 -0.39
C GLY A 116 -22.79 14.10 -1.65
N THR A 117 -22.19 14.23 -2.84
CA THR A 117 -22.86 13.99 -4.13
C THR A 117 -22.35 12.73 -4.82
N THR A 118 -21.34 12.10 -4.25
CA THR A 118 -20.67 10.93 -4.81
C THR A 118 -21.61 9.72 -4.83
N SER A 119 -21.73 9.10 -6.01
CA SER A 119 -22.52 7.87 -6.18
C SER A 119 -21.69 6.65 -5.87
N LEU A 120 -22.29 5.69 -5.15
CA LEU A 120 -21.68 4.39 -4.86
C LEU A 120 -21.31 3.62 -6.13
N VAL A 121 -22.10 3.77 -7.20
CA VAL A 121 -21.85 3.09 -8.48
C VAL A 121 -20.61 3.67 -9.18
N ALA A 122 -20.51 4.99 -9.21
CA ALA A 122 -19.43 5.70 -9.90
C ALA A 122 -18.11 5.73 -9.13
N LEU A 123 -18.13 5.45 -7.81
CA LEU A 123 -16.91 5.43 -6.99
C LEU A 123 -15.93 4.39 -7.49
N ASP A 124 -14.68 4.79 -7.75
CA ASP A 124 -13.57 3.89 -8.01
C ASP A 124 -12.98 3.39 -6.68
N VAL A 125 -13.33 2.14 -6.34
CA VAL A 125 -12.88 1.49 -5.10
C VAL A 125 -11.38 1.21 -5.10
N ASP A 126 -10.81 0.88 -6.27
CA ASP A 126 -9.38 0.58 -6.37
C ASP A 126 -8.53 1.83 -6.20
N ALA A 127 -8.95 2.95 -6.79
CA ALA A 127 -8.31 4.24 -6.56
C ALA A 127 -8.43 4.68 -5.09
N ALA A 128 -9.59 4.53 -4.47
CA ALA A 128 -9.79 4.83 -3.05
C ALA A 128 -8.89 3.95 -2.17
N ARG A 129 -8.86 2.64 -2.42
CA ARG A 129 -8.00 1.68 -1.72
C ARG A 129 -6.52 2.05 -1.83
N GLN A 130 -6.05 2.40 -3.03
CA GLN A 130 -4.65 2.81 -3.24
C GLN A 130 -4.30 4.05 -2.44
N LYS A 131 -5.16 5.09 -2.44
CA LYS A 131 -4.93 6.30 -1.66
C LYS A 131 -4.82 6.02 -0.16
N ILE A 132 -5.72 5.22 0.39
CA ILE A 132 -5.71 4.85 1.81
C ILE A 132 -4.49 3.99 2.15
N ALA A 133 -4.08 3.07 1.26
CA ALA A 133 -2.91 2.23 1.45
C ALA A 133 -1.58 3.00 1.53
N HIS A 134 -1.53 4.26 1.08
CA HIS A 134 -0.36 5.13 1.20
C HIS A 134 -0.27 5.84 2.56
N LEU A 135 -1.27 5.72 3.42
CA LEU A 135 -1.20 6.28 4.77
C LEU A 135 -0.13 5.56 5.59
N PRO A 136 0.68 6.27 6.37
CA PRO A 136 1.83 5.71 7.08
C PRO A 136 1.47 4.55 8.02
N TRP A 137 0.32 4.66 8.70
CA TRP A 137 -0.15 3.66 9.65
C TRP A 137 -0.86 2.45 9.02
N VAL A 138 -1.16 2.49 7.73
CA VAL A 138 -1.92 1.42 7.08
C VAL A 138 -0.99 0.31 6.59
N GLU A 139 -1.14 -0.89 7.14
CA GLU A 139 -0.49 -2.11 6.65
C GLU A 139 -1.26 -2.68 5.46
N SER A 140 -2.58 -2.77 5.60
CA SER A 140 -3.47 -3.21 4.52
C SER A 140 -4.85 -2.60 4.67
N VAL A 141 -5.56 -2.45 3.55
CA VAL A 141 -6.92 -1.89 3.51
C VAL A 141 -7.79 -2.66 2.52
N GLU A 142 -8.99 -2.93 2.93
CA GLU A 142 -10.06 -3.48 2.12
C GLU A 142 -11.19 -2.45 2.04
N VAL A 143 -11.60 -2.09 0.82
CA VAL A 143 -12.72 -1.18 0.57
C VAL A 143 -13.79 -1.95 -0.19
N ARG A 144 -15.01 -1.95 0.32
CA ARG A 144 -16.15 -2.66 -0.27
C ARG A 144 -17.36 -1.76 -0.44
N LYS A 145 -18.05 -1.93 -1.56
CA LYS A 145 -19.37 -1.34 -1.79
C LYS A 145 -20.43 -2.25 -1.18
N VAL A 146 -21.21 -1.72 -0.26
CA VAL A 146 -22.37 -2.41 0.34
C VAL A 146 -23.63 -1.69 -0.14
N TYR A 147 -24.22 -2.26 -1.19
CA TYR A 147 -25.43 -1.66 -1.79
C TYR A 147 -26.59 -1.61 -0.82
N PRO A 148 -27.47 -0.57 -0.91
CA PRO A 148 -27.45 0.46 -1.97
C PRO A 148 -26.61 1.71 -1.69
N LYS A 149 -26.18 2.01 -0.45
CA LYS A 149 -25.72 3.36 -0.06
C LYS A 149 -24.50 3.40 0.85
N THR A 150 -23.91 2.25 1.17
CA THR A 150 -22.86 2.15 2.20
C THR A 150 -21.51 1.77 1.58
N ILE A 151 -20.45 2.39 2.09
CA ILE A 151 -19.06 1.94 1.87
C ILE A 151 -18.55 1.32 3.18
N GLU A 152 -17.93 0.17 3.07
CA GLU A 152 -17.24 -0.48 4.18
C GLU A 152 -15.73 -0.42 3.94
N VAL A 153 -15.00 0.19 4.89
CA VAL A 153 -13.54 0.28 4.87
C VAL A 153 -13.01 -0.49 6.07
N LYS A 154 -12.26 -1.55 5.81
CA LYS A 154 -11.57 -2.34 6.85
C LYS A 154 -10.08 -2.09 6.75
N LEU A 155 -9.50 -1.61 7.84
CA LEU A 155 -8.08 -1.33 7.96
C LEU A 155 -7.41 -2.38 8.83
N LYS A 156 -6.20 -2.70 8.47
CA LYS A 156 -5.21 -3.31 9.36
C LYS A 156 -4.07 -2.33 9.50
N GLU A 157 -3.89 -1.82 10.72
CA GLU A 157 -2.83 -0.86 11.01
C GLU A 157 -1.52 -1.55 11.38
N ARG A 158 -0.43 -0.86 11.09
CA ARG A 158 0.93 -1.23 11.45
C ARG A 158 1.09 -1.17 12.96
N GLN A 159 1.87 -2.09 13.51
CA GLN A 159 2.16 -2.11 14.94
C GLN A 159 3.51 -1.49 15.23
N ALA A 160 3.50 -0.41 16.01
CA ALA A 160 4.73 0.19 16.49
C ALA A 160 5.44 -0.78 17.45
N TYR A 161 6.67 -1.13 17.11
CA TYR A 161 7.53 -2.03 17.88
C TYR A 161 8.54 -1.28 18.75
N ALA A 162 9.16 -0.25 18.21
CA ALA A 162 10.19 0.53 18.89
C ALA A 162 10.21 1.99 18.39
N ILE A 163 10.86 2.83 19.15
CA ILE A 163 11.21 4.19 18.75
C ILE A 163 12.63 4.15 18.19
N TRP A 164 12.82 4.54 16.95
CA TRP A 164 14.14 4.65 16.35
C TRP A 164 14.66 6.06 16.38
N GLN A 165 15.86 6.23 16.96
CA GLN A 165 16.56 7.50 17.00
C GLN A 165 17.72 7.48 16.00
N HIS A 166 17.66 8.37 15.00
CA HIS A 166 18.75 8.62 14.06
C HIS A 166 19.08 10.11 14.04
N GLY A 167 20.23 10.46 14.58
CA GLY A 167 20.57 11.85 14.82
C GLY A 167 19.65 12.51 15.86
N GLN A 168 18.92 13.53 15.44
CA GLN A 168 17.95 14.24 16.31
C GLN A 168 16.50 13.82 16.06
N GLU A 169 16.25 12.96 15.09
CA GLU A 169 14.92 12.54 14.72
C GLU A 169 14.53 11.25 15.43
N LEU A 170 13.26 11.21 15.86
CA LEU A 170 12.63 10.05 16.46
C LEU A 170 11.50 9.57 15.56
N SER A 171 11.53 8.32 15.20
CA SER A 171 10.51 7.68 14.35
C SER A 171 10.01 6.39 14.98
N LEU A 172 8.76 6.07 14.75
CA LEU A 172 8.20 4.76 15.11
C LEU A 172 8.54 3.75 14.02
N ILE A 173 8.97 2.57 14.42
CA ILE A 173 9.31 1.46 13.53
C ILE A 173 8.50 0.21 13.86
N GLU A 174 8.22 -0.59 12.83
CA GLU A 174 7.72 -1.95 12.96
C GLU A 174 8.84 -2.93 13.35
N LYS A 175 8.47 -4.15 13.73
CA LYS A 175 9.44 -5.22 14.04
C LYS A 175 10.38 -5.53 12.87
N ASN A 176 9.94 -5.38 11.63
CA ASN A 176 10.75 -5.60 10.43
C ASN A 176 11.72 -4.45 10.09
N GLY A 177 11.75 -3.40 10.91
CA GLY A 177 12.56 -2.20 10.70
C GLY A 177 11.91 -1.11 9.81
N SER A 178 10.72 -1.37 9.26
CA SER A 178 10.03 -0.36 8.44
C SER A 178 9.61 0.84 9.28
N VAL A 179 9.91 2.03 8.80
CA VAL A 179 9.49 3.27 9.45
C VAL A 179 8.00 3.50 9.21
N ILE A 180 7.26 3.74 10.30
CA ILE A 180 5.82 4.05 10.24
C ILE A 180 5.62 5.55 10.11
N ALA A 181 6.03 6.31 11.12
CA ALA A 181 5.80 7.75 11.20
C ALA A 181 6.79 8.39 12.18
N PRO A 182 7.03 9.71 12.10
CA PRO A 182 7.74 10.45 13.13
C PRO A 182 7.01 10.36 14.47
N LEU A 183 7.77 10.22 15.56
CA LEU A 183 7.21 10.24 16.92
C LEU A 183 6.65 11.63 17.24
N ARG A 184 5.36 11.73 17.43
CA ARG A 184 4.68 12.99 17.80
C ARG A 184 4.00 12.92 19.16
N ASP A 185 3.57 11.74 19.57
CA ASP A 185 2.79 11.52 20.77
C ASP A 185 3.53 10.77 21.85
N ASN A 186 3.30 11.16 23.10
CA ASN A 186 3.89 10.50 24.26
C ASN A 186 3.34 9.11 24.56
N LYS A 187 2.25 8.71 23.91
CA LYS A 187 1.64 7.37 24.15
C LYS A 187 2.56 6.22 23.82
N PHE A 188 3.54 6.43 22.94
CA PHE A 188 4.55 5.44 22.55
C PHE A 188 5.82 5.47 23.40
N SER A 189 5.89 6.33 24.42
CA SER A 189 7.07 6.50 25.29
C SER A 189 7.48 5.25 26.08
N SER A 190 6.57 4.27 26.20
CA SER A 190 6.86 2.97 26.82
C SER A 190 7.57 1.99 25.89
N LEU A 191 7.64 2.28 24.60
CA LEU A 191 8.36 1.43 23.64
C LEU A 191 9.87 1.54 23.84
N PRO A 192 10.63 0.46 23.60
CA PRO A 192 12.08 0.51 23.67
C PRO A 192 12.66 1.47 22.63
N LEU A 193 13.73 2.15 23.02
CA LEU A 193 14.46 3.06 22.16
C LEU A 193 15.55 2.29 21.40
N VAL A 194 15.59 2.39 20.10
CA VAL A 194 16.63 1.85 19.21
C VAL A 194 17.42 3.04 18.66
N VAL A 195 18.72 3.07 18.92
CA VAL A 195 19.58 4.23 18.61
C VAL A 195 20.67 3.85 17.63
N GLY A 196 20.85 4.63 16.60
CA GLY A 196 21.95 4.50 15.65
C GLY A 196 21.52 4.47 14.19
N ARG A 197 22.49 4.66 13.31
CA ARG A 197 22.28 4.54 11.88
C ARG A 197 22.09 3.05 11.53
N ASP A 198 21.11 2.74 10.71
CA ASP A 198 20.76 1.39 10.24
C ASP A 198 20.39 0.43 11.41
N ALA A 199 20.12 0.98 12.60
CA ALA A 199 19.74 0.21 13.78
C ALA A 199 18.34 -0.41 13.65
N GLU A 200 17.45 0.24 12.91
CA GLU A 200 16.09 -0.23 12.63
C GLU A 200 16.09 -1.57 11.92
N MET A 201 17.00 -1.79 10.98
CA MET A 201 17.11 -3.04 10.24
C MET A 201 17.71 -4.16 11.08
N ALA A 202 18.59 -3.84 12.01
CA ALA A 202 19.22 -4.80 12.89
C ALA A 202 18.35 -5.17 14.11
N ALA A 203 17.35 -4.35 14.45
CA ALA A 203 16.49 -4.53 15.62
C ALA A 203 15.67 -5.85 15.58
N ALA A 204 15.24 -6.28 14.41
CA ALA A 204 14.49 -7.53 14.25
C ALA A 204 15.28 -8.77 14.70
N SER A 205 16.55 -8.86 14.30
CA SER A 205 17.43 -9.97 14.67
C SER A 205 17.73 -10.00 16.17
N LEU A 206 17.81 -8.83 16.79
CA LEU A 206 18.01 -8.71 18.23
C LEU A 206 16.79 -9.20 19.01
N ASP A 207 15.58 -8.86 18.56
CA ASP A 207 14.34 -9.31 19.20
C ASP A 207 14.24 -10.85 19.22
N ASP A 208 14.64 -11.49 18.15
CA ASP A 208 14.64 -12.95 18.06
C ASP A 208 15.65 -13.58 19.07
N ALA A 209 16.82 -12.97 19.24
CA ALA A 209 17.80 -13.38 20.27
C ALA A 209 17.23 -13.22 21.69
N PHE A 210 16.49 -12.15 21.96
CA PHE A 210 15.86 -11.89 23.26
C PHE A 210 14.63 -12.76 23.55
N SER A 211 14.09 -13.47 22.58
CA SER A 211 12.92 -14.35 22.77
C SER A 211 13.12 -15.39 23.87
N LYS A 212 14.37 -15.85 24.07
CA LYS A 212 14.76 -16.81 25.11
C LYS A 212 15.01 -16.16 26.48
N TRP A 213 15.09 -14.82 26.54
CA TRP A 213 15.51 -14.06 27.73
C TRP A 213 14.52 -12.96 28.07
N PRO A 214 13.23 -13.26 28.31
CA PRO A 214 12.19 -12.27 28.54
C PRO A 214 12.47 -11.41 29.78
N ASP A 215 13.07 -11.99 30.83
CA ASP A 215 13.42 -11.28 32.07
C ASP A 215 14.44 -10.15 31.79
N VAL A 216 15.45 -10.44 30.98
CA VAL A 216 16.46 -9.45 30.60
C VAL A 216 15.83 -8.40 29.66
N LYS A 217 15.04 -8.85 28.66
CA LYS A 217 14.36 -7.97 27.71
C LYS A 217 13.49 -6.93 28.40
N ALA A 218 12.72 -7.34 29.40
CA ALA A 218 11.81 -6.44 30.14
C ALA A 218 12.50 -5.27 30.84
N ARG A 219 13.80 -5.41 31.11
CA ARG A 219 14.63 -4.39 31.78
C ARG A 219 15.39 -3.51 30.82
N VAL A 220 15.39 -3.80 29.51
CA VAL A 220 16.09 -2.99 28.51
C VAL A 220 15.24 -1.78 28.15
N LYS A 221 15.76 -0.58 28.40
CA LYS A 221 15.14 0.70 28.04
C LYS A 221 15.55 1.15 26.65
N ALA A 222 16.83 0.92 26.27
CA ALA A 222 17.33 1.31 24.96
C ALA A 222 18.37 0.33 24.44
N TYR A 223 18.34 0.15 23.13
CA TYR A 223 19.31 -0.61 22.34
C TYR A 223 20.13 0.36 21.50
N VAL A 224 21.45 0.39 21.72
CA VAL A 224 22.33 1.30 20.99
C VAL A 224 23.19 0.53 20.02
N TRP A 225 23.04 0.78 18.74
CA TRP A 225 23.79 0.15 17.67
C TRP A 225 25.13 0.83 17.46
N ILE A 226 26.22 0.16 17.84
CA ILE A 226 27.55 0.71 17.87
C ILE A 226 28.32 0.35 16.60
N SER A 227 28.69 1.38 15.83
CA SER A 227 29.55 1.25 14.63
C SER A 227 29.02 0.26 13.59
N GLY A 228 27.71 0.05 13.51
CA GLY A 228 27.09 -0.82 12.52
C GLY A 228 27.31 -2.31 12.74
N ARG A 229 27.66 -2.78 13.98
CA ARG A 229 28.03 -4.18 14.15
C ARG A 229 27.75 -4.82 15.51
N ARG A 230 27.52 -4.08 16.58
CA ARG A 230 27.23 -4.62 17.90
C ARG A 230 26.22 -3.80 18.66
N TRP A 231 25.61 -4.38 19.67
CA TRP A 231 24.64 -3.74 20.51
C TRP A 231 25.19 -3.44 21.91
N ASP A 232 24.92 -2.27 22.41
CA ASP A 232 25.01 -1.91 23.81
C ASP A 232 23.59 -1.76 24.36
N LEU A 233 23.26 -2.45 25.45
CA LEU A 233 21.95 -2.39 26.09
C LEU A 233 21.98 -1.39 27.23
N HIS A 234 21.09 -0.43 27.21
CA HIS A 234 20.88 0.46 28.33
C HIS A 234 19.69 -0.03 29.15
N MET A 235 19.98 -0.45 30.37
CA MET A 235 18.99 -0.98 31.28
C MET A 235 18.16 0.13 31.94
N ASP A 236 17.02 -0.23 32.51
CA ASP A 236 16.11 0.68 33.23
C ASP A 236 16.75 1.35 34.45
N ASN A 237 17.70 0.68 35.11
CA ASN A 237 18.47 1.17 36.25
C ASN A 237 19.75 1.94 35.87
N GLY A 238 19.99 2.19 34.58
CA GLY A 238 21.15 2.93 34.09
C GLY A 238 22.41 2.11 33.82
N VAL A 239 22.39 0.79 34.08
CA VAL A 239 23.51 -0.09 33.77
C VAL A 239 23.61 -0.27 32.26
N VAL A 240 24.85 -0.22 31.71
CA VAL A 240 25.10 -0.48 30.28
C VAL A 240 25.69 -1.87 30.11
N VAL A 241 25.04 -2.73 29.33
CA VAL A 241 25.54 -4.07 28.99
C VAL A 241 26.06 -4.03 27.56
N LYS A 242 27.37 -4.29 27.38
CA LYS A 242 28.03 -4.29 26.07
C LYS A 242 28.07 -5.70 25.54
N LEU A 243 27.34 -5.93 24.42
CA LEU A 243 27.26 -7.23 23.79
C LEU A 243 28.40 -7.42 22.77
N PRO A 244 28.80 -8.68 22.49
CA PRO A 244 29.71 -9.01 21.41
C PRO A 244 29.04 -8.81 20.03
N GLU A 245 29.83 -8.77 18.98
CA GLU A 245 29.36 -8.78 17.60
C GLU A 245 28.72 -10.12 17.25
N ASP A 246 29.39 -11.21 17.62
CA ASP A 246 28.93 -12.58 17.43
C ASP A 246 28.65 -13.27 18.77
N GLY A 247 27.69 -14.23 18.78
CA GLY A 247 27.40 -15.00 19.99
C GLY A 247 26.56 -14.26 21.03
N ILE A 248 25.67 -13.40 20.62
CA ILE A 248 24.76 -12.63 21.50
C ILE A 248 23.99 -13.56 22.45
N ASP A 249 23.50 -14.71 21.97
CA ASP A 249 22.79 -15.71 22.78
C ASP A 249 23.64 -16.20 23.97
N GLN A 250 24.94 -16.46 23.77
CA GLN A 250 25.84 -16.88 24.82
C GLN A 250 26.13 -15.77 25.82
N ALA A 251 26.27 -14.55 25.34
CA ALA A 251 26.44 -13.39 26.20
C ALA A 251 25.20 -13.13 27.08
N LEU A 252 24.00 -13.22 26.50
CA LEU A 252 22.73 -13.12 27.24
C LEU A 252 22.55 -14.25 28.25
N ALA A 253 22.94 -15.48 27.90
CA ALA A 253 22.95 -16.62 28.84
C ALA A 253 23.86 -16.33 30.03
N THR A 254 25.05 -15.80 29.78
CA THR A 254 26.03 -15.46 30.81
C THR A 254 25.48 -14.32 31.70
N LEU A 255 24.90 -13.28 31.12
CA LEU A 255 24.27 -12.19 31.87
C LEU A 255 23.16 -12.71 32.78
N SER A 256 22.20 -13.47 32.21
CA SER A 256 21.07 -14.01 32.95
C SER A 256 21.54 -14.94 34.09
N LYS A 257 22.58 -15.73 33.86
CA LYS A 257 23.17 -16.59 34.92
C LYS A 257 23.73 -15.76 36.07
N PHE A 258 24.53 -14.74 35.79
CA PHE A 258 25.10 -13.88 36.83
C PHE A 258 24.03 -13.05 37.54
N ASP A 259 23.01 -12.58 36.81
CA ASP A 259 21.93 -11.85 37.43
C ASP A 259 21.10 -12.74 38.37
N LYS A 260 20.71 -13.96 37.97
CA LYS A 260 19.98 -14.91 38.80
C LYS A 260 20.76 -15.39 40.00
N GLN A 261 22.08 -15.59 39.87
CA GLN A 261 22.92 -16.15 40.96
C GLN A 261 23.41 -15.04 41.92
N GLN A 262 23.66 -13.85 41.43
CA GLN A 262 24.38 -12.83 42.18
C GLN A 262 23.67 -11.45 42.16
N GLN A 263 22.48 -11.37 41.57
CA GLN A 263 21.74 -10.13 41.39
C GLN A 263 22.65 -9.02 40.79
N LEU A 264 23.39 -9.40 39.73
CA LEU A 264 24.44 -8.56 39.16
C LEU A 264 23.93 -7.18 38.78
N LEU A 265 22.76 -7.13 38.12
CA LEU A 265 22.17 -5.89 37.64
C LEU A 265 21.58 -5.02 38.75
N GLU A 266 21.44 -5.53 39.99
CA GLU A 266 20.98 -4.75 41.16
C GLU A 266 22.15 -4.13 41.94
N ARG A 267 23.39 -4.41 41.55
CA ARG A 267 24.56 -3.88 42.22
C ARG A 267 24.94 -2.49 41.76
N ASP A 268 25.77 -1.79 42.53
CA ASP A 268 26.32 -0.48 42.21
C ASP A 268 27.34 -0.56 41.04
N ILE A 269 26.88 -0.93 39.87
CA ILE A 269 27.71 -1.10 38.68
C ILE A 269 27.27 -0.09 37.59
N ALA A 270 28.22 0.39 36.82
CA ALA A 270 27.98 1.28 35.69
C ALA A 270 27.87 0.50 34.38
N ALA A 271 28.66 -0.56 34.20
CA ALA A 271 28.60 -1.36 32.98
C ALA A 271 29.04 -2.80 33.20
N VAL A 272 28.50 -3.69 32.36
CA VAL A 272 28.89 -5.09 32.18
C VAL A 272 29.39 -5.27 30.76
N ASP A 273 30.64 -5.66 30.58
CA ASP A 273 31.25 -5.88 29.28
C ASP A 273 31.35 -7.38 28.99
N LEU A 274 30.54 -7.83 28.02
CA LEU A 274 30.44 -9.22 27.57
C LEU A 274 31.03 -9.42 26.16
N ARG A 275 31.78 -8.46 25.67
CA ARG A 275 32.37 -8.52 24.31
C ARG A 275 33.40 -9.62 24.13
N LEU A 276 34.01 -10.06 25.21
CA LEU A 276 34.99 -11.14 25.19
C LEU A 276 34.34 -12.41 25.70
N PRO A 277 34.44 -13.53 24.97
CA PRO A 277 33.78 -14.78 25.36
C PRO A 277 34.43 -15.47 26.57
N ASP A 278 35.70 -15.18 26.85
CA ASP A 278 36.51 -15.77 27.91
C ASP A 278 36.39 -15.06 29.26
N ARG A 279 35.87 -13.83 29.28
CA ARG A 279 35.79 -13.02 30.51
C ARG A 279 34.65 -12.04 30.48
N THR A 280 34.12 -11.74 31.66
CA THR A 280 33.17 -10.65 31.89
C THR A 280 33.85 -9.56 32.69
N ALA A 281 33.91 -8.35 32.17
CA ALA A 281 34.43 -7.20 32.89
C ALA A 281 33.26 -6.39 33.45
N ILE A 282 33.36 -6.02 34.72
CA ILE A 282 32.35 -5.21 35.42
C ILE A 282 32.95 -3.87 35.79
N GLN A 283 32.34 -2.82 35.33
CA GLN A 283 32.69 -1.44 35.71
C GLN A 283 31.81 -1.00 36.89
N LEU A 284 32.43 -0.62 37.99
CA LEU A 284 31.72 -0.09 39.15
C LEU A 284 31.31 1.37 38.90
N THR A 285 30.26 1.82 39.59
CA THR A 285 29.97 3.24 39.67
C THR A 285 31.15 3.99 40.38
N PRO A 286 31.35 5.29 40.14
CA PRO A 286 32.43 6.06 40.81
C PRO A 286 32.41 5.90 42.32
N GLU A 287 31.23 5.93 42.93
CA GLU A 287 31.06 5.79 44.38
C GLU A 287 31.42 4.39 44.88
N ALA A 288 31.00 3.36 44.16
CA ALA A 288 31.35 1.98 44.49
C ALA A 288 32.84 1.70 44.31
N ALA A 289 33.48 2.30 43.31
CA ALA A 289 34.92 2.20 43.09
C ALA A 289 35.72 2.80 44.28
N VAL A 290 35.30 3.96 44.76
CA VAL A 290 35.94 4.59 45.96
C VAL A 290 35.75 3.70 47.19
N ARG A 291 34.56 3.19 47.47
CA ARG A 291 34.30 2.26 48.58
C ARG A 291 35.15 1.01 48.48
N ARG A 292 35.24 0.42 47.29
CA ARG A 292 36.08 -0.77 47.05
C ARG A 292 37.56 -0.51 47.29
N GLN A 293 38.07 0.65 46.81
CA GLN A 293 39.47 1.04 46.99
C GLN A 293 39.80 1.20 48.46
N ALA A 294 38.93 1.84 49.22
CA ALA A 294 39.11 1.98 50.71
C ALA A 294 39.14 0.60 51.38
N ALA A 295 38.17 -0.28 51.04
CA ALA A 295 38.12 -1.65 51.62
C ALA A 295 39.37 -2.48 51.27
N VAL A 296 39.86 -2.41 50.02
CA VAL A 296 41.10 -3.08 49.59
C VAL A 296 42.32 -2.54 50.37
N THR A 297 42.38 -1.22 50.54
CA THR A 297 43.47 -0.57 51.29
C THR A 297 43.49 -1.04 52.75
N GLU A 298 42.34 -1.06 53.41
CA GLU A 298 42.20 -1.53 54.78
C GLU A 298 42.57 -3.02 54.91
N ARG A 299 42.06 -3.86 54.06
CA ARG A 299 42.40 -5.29 54.06
C ARG A 299 43.88 -5.55 53.79
N THR A 300 44.52 -4.74 52.95
CA THR A 300 45.96 -4.85 52.69
C THR A 300 46.77 -4.43 53.91
N LYS A 301 46.36 -3.42 54.70
CA LYS A 301 46.97 -3.01 55.97
C LYS A 301 46.82 -4.13 57.02
N GLU A 302 45.65 -4.74 57.13
CA GLU A 302 45.39 -5.86 58.04
C GLU A 302 46.30 -7.06 57.75
N LEU A 303 46.38 -7.44 56.46
CA LEU A 303 47.25 -8.55 56.01
C LEU A 303 48.75 -8.27 56.32
N LYS A 304 49.22 -7.00 56.11
CA LYS A 304 50.57 -6.61 56.47
C LYS A 304 50.83 -6.66 57.96
N LYS A 305 49.88 -6.24 58.81
CA LYS A 305 50.00 -6.34 60.27
C LYS A 305 50.03 -7.81 60.73
N ALA A 306 49.20 -8.66 60.16
CA ALA A 306 49.18 -10.10 60.48
C ALA A 306 50.46 -10.82 60.04
N GLY A 307 51.06 -10.44 58.90
CA GLY A 307 52.34 -10.98 58.42
C GLY A 307 53.59 -10.45 59.14
N GLN A 308 53.47 -9.35 59.90
CA GLN A 308 54.55 -8.79 60.77
C GLN A 308 54.50 -9.34 62.20
N SER A 309 53.46 -10.10 62.55
CA SER A 309 53.28 -10.69 63.87
C SER A 309 53.70 -12.21 63.92
N ILE A 310 54.41 -12.67 62.92
CA ILE A 310 55.09 -13.98 62.87
C ILE A 310 56.58 -13.69 62.76
#